data_e97155c774feeac1abbfce86b12360bf
#
_entry.id   e97155c774feeac1abbfce86b12360bf
#
_cell.length_a   1.000
_cell.length_b   1.000
_cell.length_c   1.000
_cell.angle_alpha   90.00
_cell.angle_beta   90.00
_cell.angle_gamma   90.00
#
_symmetry.space_group_name_H-M   'P 1'
#
loop_
_entity.id
_entity.type
_entity.pdbx_description
1 polymer ?
#
loop_
_entity_poly.entity_id
_entity_poly.type
_entity_poly.pdbx_seq_one_letter_code
_entity_poly.pdbx_strand_id
1 'polypeptide(L)'
;VQKYQKLKKGDVAVDKGGMCKYRVTGKDTVRVIGAAKKGKTAKTLTIYSTVRLSGKVYKVTAVGDNAFKGNKYATKIVMGKNITKIGKHAFDGCKKVKLIKIKSKKLKYVRSYAFKNIYSKAVIKVSSSKLKAYTKLIKNSKISKNVRIKKI
;
A
#
# COMPACT_ATOMS: atom_id res chain seq x y z
N VAL A 1 0.29 -28.12 -20.83
CA VAL A 1 -0.06 -27.65 -19.49
C VAL A 1 1.06 -26.78 -18.93
N GLN A 2 0.71 -25.54 -18.62
CA GLN A 2 1.66 -24.62 -18.05
C GLN A 2 1.92 -24.95 -16.58
N LYS A 3 3.18 -25.22 -16.24
CA LYS A 3 3.57 -25.47 -14.86
C LYS A 3 4.07 -24.14 -14.25
N TYR A 4 3.52 -23.79 -13.09
CA TYR A 4 3.99 -22.62 -12.34
C TYR A 4 5.07 -23.05 -11.34
N GLN A 5 6.10 -22.25 -11.24
CA GLN A 5 7.11 -22.45 -10.21
C GLN A 5 6.50 -22.09 -8.84
N LYS A 6 6.63 -23.01 -7.88
CA LYS A 6 6.16 -22.77 -6.51
C LYS A 6 7.04 -21.69 -5.85
N LEU A 7 6.40 -20.63 -5.39
CA LEU A 7 7.09 -19.57 -4.65
C LEU A 7 7.29 -19.95 -3.18
N LYS A 8 8.39 -19.51 -2.62
CA LYS A 8 8.73 -19.69 -1.19
C LYS A 8 8.93 -18.34 -0.53
N LYS A 9 8.90 -18.32 0.80
CA LYS A 9 9.16 -17.13 1.60
C LYS A 9 10.44 -16.43 1.14
N GLY A 10 10.35 -15.14 0.88
CA GLY A 10 11.46 -14.32 0.38
C GLY A 10 11.48 -14.15 -1.14
N ASP A 11 10.78 -14.98 -1.89
CA ASP A 11 10.73 -14.85 -3.35
C ASP A 11 10.00 -13.56 -3.75
N VAL A 12 10.44 -12.98 -4.86
CA VAL A 12 9.84 -11.76 -5.43
C VAL A 12 9.12 -12.13 -6.73
N ALA A 13 7.93 -11.59 -6.89
CA ALA A 13 7.15 -11.78 -8.11
C ALA A 13 6.36 -10.51 -8.44
N VAL A 14 5.96 -10.40 -9.70
CA VAL A 14 5.16 -9.28 -10.21
C VAL A 14 3.79 -9.82 -10.60
N ASP A 15 2.73 -9.08 -10.28
CA ASP A 15 1.38 -9.47 -10.70
C ASP A 15 1.26 -9.42 -12.24
N LYS A 16 0.33 -10.19 -12.77
CA LYS A 16 0.10 -10.29 -14.23
C LYS A 16 -0.17 -8.92 -14.88
N GLY A 17 -0.87 -8.06 -14.16
CA GLY A 17 -1.18 -6.70 -14.64
C GLY A 17 0.01 -5.74 -14.63
N GLY A 18 1.11 -6.09 -13.98
CA GLY A 18 2.31 -5.24 -13.92
C GLY A 18 2.16 -4.01 -13.03
N MET A 19 1.24 -4.04 -12.07
CA MET A 19 1.01 -2.91 -11.16
C MET A 19 2.07 -2.86 -10.04
N CYS A 20 2.28 -3.97 -9.36
CA CYS A 20 3.15 -4.02 -8.17
C CYS A 20 4.11 -5.20 -8.19
N LYS A 21 5.21 -5.03 -7.47
CA LYS A 21 6.14 -6.11 -7.10
C LYS A 21 5.82 -6.55 -5.69
N TYR A 22 5.91 -7.84 -5.45
CA TYR A 22 5.58 -8.45 -4.16
C TYR A 22 6.72 -9.35 -3.68
N ARG A 23 6.88 -9.41 -2.36
CA ARG A 23 7.75 -10.39 -1.70
C ARG A 23 6.87 -11.33 -0.88
N VAL A 24 7.08 -12.63 -1.05
CA VAL A 24 6.36 -13.65 -0.26
C VAL A 24 6.84 -13.59 1.18
N THR A 25 5.91 -13.42 2.11
CA THR A 25 6.20 -13.28 3.54
C THR A 25 5.79 -14.49 4.37
N GLY A 26 5.00 -15.37 3.80
CA GLY A 26 4.53 -16.57 4.47
C GLY A 26 3.86 -17.52 3.47
N LYS A 27 3.17 -18.52 4.00
CA LYS A 27 2.50 -19.54 3.17
C LYS A 27 1.49 -18.91 2.20
N ASP A 28 0.69 -17.97 2.68
CA ASP A 28 -0.43 -17.37 1.93
C ASP A 28 -0.36 -15.84 1.88
N THR A 29 0.75 -15.24 2.27
CA THR A 29 0.86 -13.79 2.42
C THR A 29 2.01 -13.19 1.65
N VAL A 30 1.81 -11.95 1.18
CA VAL A 30 2.84 -11.17 0.51
C VAL A 30 2.80 -9.73 1.03
N ARG A 31 3.93 -9.03 0.82
CA ARG A 31 4.01 -7.59 1.03
C ARG A 31 4.35 -6.92 -0.30
N VAL A 32 3.76 -5.76 -0.55
CA VAL A 32 4.11 -4.92 -1.69
C VAL A 32 5.48 -4.30 -1.43
N ILE A 33 6.41 -4.44 -2.36
CA ILE A 33 7.76 -3.87 -2.22
C ILE A 33 8.04 -2.73 -3.19
N GLY A 34 7.15 -2.48 -4.14
CA GLY A 34 7.31 -1.39 -5.09
C GLY A 34 6.34 -1.46 -6.24
N ALA A 35 6.43 -0.47 -7.13
CA ALA A 35 5.66 -0.45 -8.36
C ALA A 35 6.35 -1.31 -9.42
N ALA A 36 5.57 -2.08 -10.17
CA ALA A 36 6.02 -2.73 -11.39
C ALA A 36 5.83 -1.78 -12.58
N LYS A 37 6.11 -2.24 -13.78
CA LYS A 37 6.16 -1.40 -14.99
C LYS A 37 4.97 -0.45 -15.16
N LYS A 38 3.74 -0.98 -15.09
CA LYS A 38 2.52 -0.15 -15.20
C LYS A 38 2.27 0.71 -13.97
N GLY A 39 2.61 0.19 -12.81
CA GLY A 39 2.42 0.91 -11.54
C GLY A 39 3.29 2.16 -11.43
N LYS A 40 4.45 2.17 -12.06
CA LYS A 40 5.35 3.33 -12.01
C LYS A 40 4.75 4.61 -12.57
N THR A 41 3.87 4.50 -13.55
CA THR A 41 3.23 5.65 -14.21
C THR A 41 1.72 5.72 -14.00
N ALA A 42 1.15 4.81 -13.22
CA ALA A 42 -0.28 4.78 -12.95
C ALA A 42 -0.73 5.99 -12.14
N LYS A 43 -1.84 6.60 -12.55
CA LYS A 43 -2.46 7.70 -11.79
C LYS A 43 -3.17 7.21 -10.54
N THR A 44 -3.70 6.00 -10.58
CA THR A 44 -4.28 5.33 -9.42
C THR A 44 -3.45 4.09 -9.11
N LEU A 45 -2.84 4.06 -7.93
CA LEU A 45 -2.17 2.88 -7.40
C LEU A 45 -3.17 2.09 -6.59
N THR A 46 -3.54 0.91 -7.07
CA THR A 46 -4.45 0.01 -6.35
C THR A 46 -3.64 -1.14 -5.77
N ILE A 47 -3.68 -1.26 -4.45
CA ILE A 47 -3.11 -2.39 -3.72
C ILE A 47 -4.27 -3.30 -3.37
N TYR A 48 -4.41 -4.39 -4.12
CA TYR A 48 -5.55 -5.30 -3.99
C TYR A 48 -5.46 -6.10 -2.68
N SER A 49 -6.61 -6.58 -2.22
CA SER A 49 -6.68 -7.42 -1.01
C SER A 49 -5.94 -8.75 -1.20
N THR A 50 -6.01 -9.28 -2.42
CA THR A 50 -5.34 -10.52 -2.82
C THR A 50 -4.66 -10.33 -4.17
N VAL A 51 -3.68 -11.18 -4.44
CA VAL A 51 -2.99 -11.20 -5.73
C VAL A 51 -2.71 -12.65 -6.12
N ARG A 52 -2.79 -12.95 -7.41
CA ARG A 52 -2.39 -14.26 -7.93
C ARG A 52 -0.96 -14.19 -8.45
N LEU A 53 -0.10 -15.00 -7.85
CA LEU A 53 1.31 -15.08 -8.24
C LEU A 53 1.65 -16.55 -8.45
N SER A 54 2.24 -16.87 -9.61
CA SER A 54 2.65 -18.23 -9.93
C SER A 54 1.53 -19.27 -9.68
N GLY A 55 0.32 -18.93 -10.12
CA GLY A 55 -0.86 -19.82 -10.04
C GLY A 55 -1.54 -19.92 -8.68
N LYS A 56 -1.02 -19.22 -7.66
CA LYS A 56 -1.57 -19.26 -6.30
C LYS A 56 -2.05 -17.88 -5.86
N VAL A 57 -3.14 -17.84 -5.08
CA VAL A 57 -3.68 -16.60 -4.51
C VAL A 57 -3.03 -16.32 -3.16
N TYR A 58 -2.49 -15.12 -3.00
CA TYR A 58 -1.90 -14.63 -1.76
C TYR A 58 -2.70 -13.44 -1.22
N LYS A 59 -2.75 -13.30 0.09
CA LYS A 59 -3.26 -12.09 0.75
C LYS A 59 -2.18 -11.03 0.77
N VAL A 60 -2.52 -9.81 0.38
CA VAL A 60 -1.60 -8.66 0.44
C VAL A 60 -1.78 -8.01 1.80
N THR A 61 -0.83 -8.24 2.70
CA THR A 61 -0.97 -7.86 4.12
C THR A 61 -0.15 -6.66 4.54
N ALA A 62 0.79 -6.22 3.70
CA ALA A 62 1.64 -5.09 4.07
C ALA A 62 2.11 -4.32 2.84
N VAL A 63 2.38 -3.04 3.06
CA VAL A 63 3.14 -2.20 2.15
C VAL A 63 4.53 -2.06 2.77
N GLY A 64 5.55 -2.48 2.05
CA GLY A 64 6.93 -2.51 2.55
C GLY A 64 7.54 -1.12 2.69
N ASP A 65 8.67 -1.06 3.39
CA ASP A 65 9.44 0.18 3.54
C ASP A 65 9.87 0.69 2.17
N ASN A 66 9.73 2.00 1.96
CA ASN A 66 10.11 2.68 0.71
C ASN A 66 9.39 2.18 -0.56
N ALA A 67 8.31 1.41 -0.43
CA ALA A 67 7.68 0.72 -1.57
C ALA A 67 7.36 1.65 -2.74
N PHE A 68 6.80 2.82 -2.48
CA PHE A 68 6.44 3.79 -3.52
C PHE A 68 7.10 5.14 -3.30
N LYS A 69 8.21 5.17 -2.58
CA LYS A 69 8.94 6.40 -2.30
C LYS A 69 9.30 7.12 -3.60
N GLY A 70 8.97 8.40 -3.66
CA GLY A 70 9.30 9.25 -4.81
C GLY A 70 8.43 9.05 -6.04
N ASN A 71 7.32 8.33 -5.94
CA ASN A 71 6.39 8.16 -7.08
C ASN A 71 5.83 9.52 -7.49
N LYS A 72 6.02 9.88 -8.74
CA LYS A 72 5.67 11.21 -9.31
C LYS A 72 4.33 11.23 -10.05
N TYR A 73 3.72 10.08 -10.27
CA TYR A 73 2.55 9.96 -11.16
C TYR A 73 1.24 9.74 -10.43
N ALA A 74 1.26 8.98 -9.36
CA ALA A 74 0.03 8.62 -8.65
C ALA A 74 -0.64 9.87 -8.04
N THR A 75 -1.94 9.99 -8.28
CA THR A 75 -2.79 11.02 -7.67
C THR A 75 -3.73 10.43 -6.64
N LYS A 76 -3.96 9.11 -6.71
CA LYS A 76 -4.84 8.38 -5.82
C LYS A 76 -4.23 7.03 -5.47
N ILE A 77 -4.39 6.63 -4.21
CA ILE A 77 -3.97 5.32 -3.73
C ILE A 77 -5.16 4.64 -3.08
N VAL A 78 -5.41 3.38 -3.44
CA VAL A 78 -6.45 2.57 -2.83
C VAL A 78 -5.79 1.34 -2.23
N MET A 79 -5.97 1.13 -0.92
CA MET A 79 -5.43 -0.04 -0.22
C MET A 79 -6.55 -1.01 0.14
N GLY A 80 -6.33 -2.28 -0.16
CA GLY A 80 -7.30 -3.35 0.04
C GLY A 80 -7.51 -3.74 1.50
N LYS A 81 -8.39 -4.71 1.70
CA LYS A 81 -8.96 -5.05 3.03
C LYS A 81 -8.00 -5.80 3.96
N ASN A 82 -6.91 -6.38 3.43
CA ASN A 82 -6.02 -7.23 4.23
C ASN A 82 -4.77 -6.54 4.74
N ILE A 83 -4.60 -5.24 4.48
CA ILE A 83 -3.41 -4.49 4.90
C ILE A 83 -3.41 -4.33 6.41
N THR A 84 -2.34 -4.78 7.06
CA THR A 84 -2.13 -4.66 8.51
C THR A 84 -0.99 -3.70 8.84
N LYS A 85 -0.09 -3.40 7.89
CA LYS A 85 1.09 -2.59 8.12
C LYS A 85 1.42 -1.75 6.89
N ILE A 86 1.74 -0.48 7.13
CA ILE A 86 2.30 0.42 6.12
C ILE A 86 3.71 0.78 6.57
N GLY A 87 4.69 0.47 5.74
CA GLY A 87 6.10 0.58 6.07
C GLY A 87 6.63 2.00 6.12
N LYS A 88 7.84 2.13 6.65
CA LYS A 88 8.56 3.38 6.79
C LYS A 88 8.82 3.98 5.41
N HIS A 89 8.51 5.28 5.23
CA HIS A 89 8.66 5.98 3.95
C HIS A 89 7.93 5.35 2.76
N ALA A 90 6.90 4.53 3.01
CA ALA A 90 6.22 3.77 1.95
C ALA A 90 5.72 4.63 0.80
N PHE A 91 5.16 5.81 1.10
CA PHE A 91 4.64 6.76 0.12
C PHE A 91 5.32 8.13 0.23
N ASP A 92 6.50 8.17 0.84
CA ASP A 92 7.26 9.42 1.01
C ASP A 92 7.61 10.01 -0.36
N GLY A 93 7.28 11.28 -0.54
CA GLY A 93 7.56 11.97 -1.79
C GLY A 93 6.56 11.74 -2.91
N CYS A 94 5.43 11.08 -2.63
CA CYS A 94 4.32 10.96 -3.58
C CYS A 94 3.56 12.30 -3.65
N LYS A 95 4.18 13.31 -4.22
CA LYS A 95 3.74 14.71 -4.14
C LYS A 95 2.40 15.01 -4.80
N LYS A 96 1.98 14.18 -5.74
CA LYS A 96 0.71 14.36 -6.46
C LYS A 96 -0.46 13.60 -5.84
N VAL A 97 -0.21 12.78 -4.81
CA VAL A 97 -1.26 12.01 -4.16
C VAL A 97 -2.17 12.93 -3.36
N LYS A 98 -3.41 13.06 -3.81
CA LYS A 98 -4.45 13.91 -3.20
C LYS A 98 -5.46 13.11 -2.40
N LEU A 99 -5.60 11.82 -2.68
CA LEU A 99 -6.57 10.95 -2.04
C LEU A 99 -5.97 9.58 -1.78
N ILE A 100 -6.11 9.12 -0.53
CA ILE A 100 -5.73 7.77 -0.14
C ILE A 100 -6.96 7.13 0.51
N LYS A 101 -7.38 5.96 0.02
CA LYS A 101 -8.45 5.17 0.63
C LYS A 101 -7.85 3.93 1.28
N ILE A 102 -8.03 3.78 2.57
CA ILE A 102 -7.60 2.60 3.33
C ILE A 102 -8.84 1.81 3.69
N LYS A 103 -9.12 0.76 2.92
CA LYS A 103 -10.32 -0.08 3.11
C LYS A 103 -10.14 -1.08 4.24
N SER A 104 -8.92 -1.34 4.67
CA SER A 104 -8.63 -2.31 5.72
C SER A 104 -9.19 -1.88 7.07
N LYS A 105 -9.81 -2.83 7.77
CA LYS A 105 -10.20 -2.70 9.18
C LYS A 105 -9.19 -3.39 10.11
N LYS A 106 -8.08 -3.88 9.56
CA LYS A 106 -7.04 -4.66 10.25
C LYS A 106 -5.73 -3.92 10.43
N LEU A 107 -5.66 -2.64 10.01
CA LEU A 107 -4.42 -1.86 10.07
C LEU A 107 -3.96 -1.69 11.53
N LYS A 108 -2.74 -2.14 11.82
CA LYS A 108 -2.13 -2.06 13.14
C LYS A 108 -0.96 -1.10 13.21
N TYR A 109 -0.22 -0.95 12.11
CA TYR A 109 1.01 -0.17 12.10
C TYR A 109 1.06 0.76 10.91
N VAL A 110 1.36 2.03 11.17
CA VAL A 110 1.77 3.02 10.17
C VAL A 110 3.12 3.54 10.64
N ARG A 111 4.18 3.15 9.95
CA ARG A 111 5.54 3.47 10.35
C ARG A 111 5.89 4.92 10.03
N SER A 112 6.97 5.41 10.63
CA SER A 112 7.41 6.80 10.52
C SER A 112 7.54 7.24 9.06
N TYR A 113 7.02 8.42 8.76
CA TYR A 113 7.14 9.06 7.45
C TYR A 113 6.48 8.30 6.31
N ALA A 114 5.55 7.38 6.61
CA ALA A 114 4.86 6.59 5.59
C ALA A 114 4.22 7.48 4.51
N PHE A 115 3.67 8.62 4.91
CA PHE A 115 2.99 9.56 4.02
C PHE A 115 3.67 10.93 3.99
N LYS A 116 4.97 10.99 4.28
CA LYS A 116 5.71 12.24 4.25
C LYS A 116 5.73 12.79 2.82
N ASN A 117 5.59 14.12 2.70
CA ASN A 117 5.68 14.81 1.40
C ASN A 117 4.67 14.35 0.33
N ILE A 118 3.49 13.86 0.74
CA ILE A 118 2.35 13.76 -0.18
C ILE A 118 1.78 15.19 -0.37
N TYR A 119 0.80 15.35 -1.27
CA TYR A 119 0.16 16.65 -1.42
C TYR A 119 -0.29 17.18 -0.06
N SER A 120 0.07 18.43 0.27
CA SER A 120 -0.12 18.98 1.62
C SER A 120 -1.58 19.06 2.07
N LYS A 121 -2.51 19.15 1.12
CA LYS A 121 -3.96 19.18 1.40
C LYS A 121 -4.64 17.85 1.04
N ALA A 122 -3.88 16.76 1.00
CA ALA A 122 -4.43 15.44 0.70
C ALA A 122 -5.48 15.02 1.74
N VAL A 123 -6.34 14.11 1.33
CA VAL A 123 -7.35 13.50 2.19
C VAL A 123 -7.08 12.00 2.27
N ILE A 124 -7.06 11.47 3.49
CA ILE A 124 -6.95 10.03 3.74
C ILE A 124 -8.31 9.57 4.27
N LYS A 125 -8.95 8.66 3.55
CA LYS A 125 -10.26 8.11 3.93
C LYS A 125 -10.10 6.72 4.52
N VAL A 126 -10.74 6.50 5.65
CA VAL A 126 -10.68 5.23 6.40
C VAL A 126 -12.09 4.78 6.77
N SER A 127 -12.25 3.51 7.14
CA SER A 127 -13.54 3.00 7.62
C SER A 127 -14.04 3.83 8.80
N SER A 128 -15.34 4.16 8.82
CA SER A 128 -15.95 4.96 9.89
C SER A 128 -15.72 4.34 11.26
N SER A 129 -15.81 3.02 11.37
CA SER A 129 -15.57 2.31 12.64
C SER A 129 -14.13 2.39 13.13
N LYS A 130 -13.19 2.78 12.27
CA LYS A 130 -11.75 2.88 12.57
C LYS A 130 -11.23 4.31 12.55
N LEU A 131 -12.09 5.30 12.31
CA LEU A 131 -11.66 6.69 12.14
C LEU A 131 -10.79 7.19 13.29
N LYS A 132 -11.25 7.01 14.53
CA LYS A 132 -10.51 7.46 15.72
C LYS A 132 -9.15 6.77 15.84
N ALA A 133 -9.12 5.44 15.75
CA ALA A 133 -7.91 4.64 15.90
C ALA A 133 -6.90 4.93 14.78
N TYR A 134 -7.35 4.98 13.53
CA TYR A 134 -6.46 5.20 12.38
C TYR A 134 -5.97 6.65 12.30
N THR A 135 -6.78 7.61 12.74
CA THR A 135 -6.33 9.01 12.85
C THR A 135 -5.11 9.09 13.76
N LYS A 136 -5.15 8.42 14.91
CA LYS A 136 -4.02 8.37 15.84
C LYS A 136 -2.78 7.72 15.21
N LEU A 137 -2.94 6.56 14.55
CA LEU A 137 -1.85 5.86 13.88
C LEU A 137 -1.20 6.73 12.80
N ILE A 138 -2.01 7.37 11.97
CA ILE A 138 -1.54 8.17 10.85
C ILE A 138 -0.85 9.43 11.34
N LYS A 139 -1.41 10.13 12.32
CA LYS A 139 -0.78 11.32 12.91
C LYS A 139 0.54 10.99 13.60
N ASN A 140 0.63 9.85 14.28
CA ASN A 140 1.87 9.41 14.92
C ASN A 140 2.97 9.07 13.91
N SER A 141 2.63 8.86 12.64
CA SER A 141 3.61 8.61 11.59
C SER A 141 4.31 9.87 11.07
N LYS A 142 4.11 10.99 11.72
CA LYS A 142 4.73 12.30 11.39
C LYS A 142 4.30 12.84 10.04
N ILE A 143 3.01 12.81 9.78
CA ILE A 143 2.39 13.37 8.58
C ILE A 143 2.17 14.87 8.73
N SER A 144 2.06 15.61 7.60
CA SER A 144 1.72 17.03 7.60
C SER A 144 0.38 17.29 8.31
N LYS A 145 0.34 18.37 9.12
CA LYS A 145 -0.88 18.78 9.83
C LYS A 145 -2.03 19.14 8.91
N ASN A 146 -1.75 19.52 7.67
CA ASN A 146 -2.75 19.94 6.70
C ASN A 146 -3.47 18.76 6.03
N VAL A 147 -2.94 17.55 6.14
CA VAL A 147 -3.59 16.35 5.62
C VAL A 147 -4.78 16.02 6.51
N ARG A 148 -5.94 15.85 5.89
CA ARG A 148 -7.19 15.56 6.59
C ARG A 148 -7.49 14.06 6.53
N ILE A 149 -7.99 13.54 7.65
CA ILE A 149 -8.39 12.13 7.75
C ILE A 149 -9.90 12.11 7.93
N LYS A 150 -10.59 11.41 7.03
CA LYS A 150 -12.06 11.36 6.98
C LYS A 150 -12.54 9.93 6.87
N LYS A 151 -13.81 9.71 7.18
CA LYS A 151 -14.46 8.42 6.93
C LYS A 151 -14.78 8.26 5.44
N ILE A 152 -14.74 7.03 4.98
CA ILE A 152 -15.18 6.66 3.63
C ILE A 152 -16.68 6.93 3.49
#